data_81406720030a67453e4c90512855848c
#
_entry.id   81406720030a67453e4c90512855848c
#
_cell.length_a   1.000
_cell.length_b   1.000
_cell.length_c   1.000
_cell.angle_alpha   90.00
_cell.angle_beta   90.00
_cell.angle_gamma   90.00
#
_symmetry.space_group_name_H-M   'P 1'
#
loop_
_entity.id
_entity.type
_entity.pdbx_description
1 polymer ?
#
loop_
_entity_poly.entity_id
_entity_poly.type
_entity_poly.pdbx_seq_one_letter_code
_entity_poly.pdbx_strand_id
1 'polypeptide(L)'
;MALILIGMYQASNVHLSKIARKLPIDAQKLSLTRRLRRFLDNEAVDVASWYHPWAAHLITSACSGGQLNLIIDTTKVSANFRKISIAVAYQRRALPLMWDWVPYARGHCSVKQQIALFQKLRDLIPASVKVSLVGDGEFGNPLLIEYLDLWEWDYALRQKSNTKI
;
A
#
# COMPACT_ATOMS: atom_id res chain seq x y z
N MET A 1 17.80 -3.26 -6.81
CA MET A 1 16.79 -3.74 -5.83
C MET A 1 17.34 -4.78 -4.86
N ALA A 2 17.82 -5.94 -5.30
CA ALA A 2 18.27 -7.02 -4.40
C ALA A 2 19.21 -6.58 -3.27
N LEU A 3 20.22 -5.77 -3.56
CA LEU A 3 21.14 -5.25 -2.53
C LEU A 3 20.46 -4.47 -1.42
N ILE A 4 19.45 -3.65 -1.74
CA ILE A 4 18.68 -2.90 -0.71
C ILE A 4 17.92 -3.89 0.17
N LEU A 5 17.23 -4.85 -0.42
CA LEU A 5 16.46 -5.85 0.31
C LEU A 5 17.35 -6.70 1.24
N ILE A 6 18.47 -7.19 0.72
CA ILE A 6 19.45 -7.94 1.52
C ILE A 6 19.97 -7.10 2.68
N GLY A 7 20.38 -5.86 2.38
CA GLY A 7 20.91 -4.97 3.40
C GLY A 7 19.86 -4.54 4.44
N MET A 8 18.60 -4.34 4.05
CA MET A 8 17.49 -4.08 4.98
C MET A 8 17.25 -5.26 5.90
N TYR A 9 17.20 -6.46 5.35
CA TYR A 9 17.02 -7.70 6.11
C TYR A 9 18.15 -7.87 7.15
N GLN A 10 19.41 -7.77 6.72
CA GLN A 10 20.57 -7.93 7.58
C GLN A 10 20.72 -6.82 8.63
N ALA A 11 20.31 -5.59 8.29
CA ALA A 11 20.36 -4.45 9.20
C ALA A 11 19.17 -4.36 10.13
N SER A 12 18.06 -5.08 9.84
CA SER A 12 16.75 -4.91 10.48
C SER A 12 16.37 -3.43 10.58
N ASN A 13 16.69 -2.65 9.54
CA ASN A 13 16.58 -1.19 9.57
C ASN A 13 16.48 -0.61 8.16
N VAL A 14 15.81 0.56 8.03
CA VAL A 14 15.61 1.26 6.75
C VAL A 14 16.59 2.42 6.52
N HIS A 15 17.43 2.77 7.48
CA HIS A 15 18.44 3.82 7.30
C HIS A 15 19.55 3.39 6.34
N LEU A 16 19.74 4.13 5.25
CA LEU A 16 20.72 3.79 4.20
C LEU A 16 22.12 3.57 4.73
N SER A 17 22.55 4.34 5.73
CA SER A 17 23.87 4.17 6.35
C SER A 17 24.00 2.88 7.15
N LYS A 18 22.91 2.37 7.72
CA LYS A 18 22.88 1.08 8.42
C LYS A 18 22.83 -0.08 7.41
N ILE A 19 22.02 0.08 6.36
CA ILE A 19 21.96 -0.86 5.23
C ILE A 19 23.37 -1.01 4.60
N ALA A 20 24.02 0.11 4.26
CA ALA A 20 25.34 0.11 3.63
C ALA A 20 26.43 -0.62 4.44
N ARG A 21 26.30 -0.62 5.80
CA ARG A 21 27.24 -1.35 6.67
C ARG A 21 27.12 -2.87 6.60
N LYS A 22 25.95 -3.35 6.18
CA LYS A 22 25.62 -4.78 6.17
C LYS A 22 25.70 -5.39 4.76
N LEU A 23 25.95 -4.57 3.74
CA LEU A 23 26.12 -5.10 2.40
C LEU A 23 27.45 -5.88 2.27
N PRO A 24 27.42 -7.06 1.67
CA PRO A 24 28.63 -7.87 1.42
C PRO A 24 29.41 -7.32 0.22
N ILE A 25 29.83 -6.06 0.30
CA ILE A 25 30.55 -5.35 -0.78
C ILE A 25 31.76 -4.67 -0.16
N ASP A 26 32.92 -4.97 -0.68
CA ASP A 26 34.17 -4.31 -0.32
C ASP A 26 34.24 -2.92 -0.97
N ALA A 27 33.66 -1.95 -0.29
CA ALA A 27 33.68 -0.55 -0.69
C ALA A 27 33.44 0.36 0.51
N GLN A 28 33.91 1.61 0.41
CA GLN A 28 33.70 2.60 1.45
C GLN A 28 32.21 2.81 1.72
N LYS A 29 31.82 2.76 3.00
CA LYS A 29 30.46 2.88 3.47
C LYS A 29 29.73 4.14 2.96
N LEU A 30 30.44 5.27 2.88
CA LEU A 30 29.89 6.50 2.35
C LEU A 30 29.54 6.38 0.86
N SER A 31 30.39 5.72 0.10
CA SER A 31 30.19 5.42 -1.32
C SER A 31 28.96 4.52 -1.52
N LEU A 32 28.83 3.45 -0.73
CA LEU A 32 27.66 2.57 -0.76
C LEU A 32 26.37 3.32 -0.38
N THR A 33 26.42 4.16 0.65
CA THR A 33 25.26 4.97 1.05
C THR A 33 24.81 5.92 -0.07
N ARG A 34 25.77 6.57 -0.76
CA ARG A 34 25.49 7.43 -1.93
C ARG A 34 24.94 6.63 -3.11
N ARG A 35 25.45 5.41 -3.35
CA ARG A 35 24.93 4.52 -4.40
C ARG A 35 23.49 4.11 -4.13
N LEU A 36 23.16 3.74 -2.89
CA LEU A 36 21.79 3.40 -2.48
C LEU A 36 20.84 4.60 -2.64
N ARG A 37 21.29 5.80 -2.25
CA ARG A 37 20.49 7.02 -2.42
C ARG A 37 20.22 7.29 -3.90
N ARG A 38 21.25 7.31 -4.75
CA ARG A 38 21.08 7.51 -6.20
C ARG A 38 20.13 6.50 -6.85
N PHE A 39 20.13 5.26 -6.35
CA PHE A 39 19.19 4.25 -6.82
C PHE A 39 17.74 4.60 -6.44
N LEU A 40 17.50 5.08 -5.20
CA LEU A 40 16.16 5.47 -4.75
C LEU A 40 15.68 6.77 -5.39
N ASP A 41 16.58 7.68 -5.72
CA ASP A 41 16.29 8.96 -6.38
C ASP A 41 16.19 8.84 -7.91
N ASN A 42 16.36 7.63 -8.46
CA ASN A 42 16.31 7.40 -9.90
C ASN A 42 14.86 7.26 -10.39
N GLU A 43 14.42 8.21 -11.20
CA GLU A 43 13.07 8.24 -11.79
C GLU A 43 12.76 7.02 -12.68
N ALA A 44 13.78 6.35 -13.23
CA ALA A 44 13.60 5.09 -13.96
C ALA A 44 13.22 3.90 -13.06
N VAL A 45 13.27 4.06 -11.75
CA VAL A 45 12.84 3.03 -10.78
C VAL A 45 11.34 3.16 -10.54
N ASP A 46 10.56 2.48 -11.36
CA ASP A 46 9.11 2.40 -11.17
C ASP A 46 8.77 1.32 -10.14
N VAL A 47 8.39 1.77 -8.93
CA VAL A 47 8.00 0.89 -7.83
C VAL A 47 6.76 0.07 -8.17
N ALA A 48 5.82 0.64 -8.92
CA ALA A 48 4.58 -0.04 -9.29
C ALA A 48 4.86 -1.24 -10.18
N SER A 49 5.70 -1.10 -11.22
CA SER A 49 6.06 -2.19 -12.13
C SER A 49 6.73 -3.37 -11.41
N TRP A 50 7.43 -3.10 -10.30
CA TRP A 50 8.08 -4.16 -9.51
C TRP A 50 7.16 -4.80 -8.49
N TYR A 51 6.20 -4.04 -7.98
CA TYR A 51 5.32 -4.49 -6.90
C TYR A 51 4.04 -5.14 -7.41
N HIS A 52 3.50 -4.70 -8.55
CA HIS A 52 2.25 -5.23 -9.09
C HIS A 52 2.26 -6.76 -9.30
N PRO A 53 3.33 -7.39 -9.86
CA PRO A 53 3.37 -8.86 -9.97
C PRO A 53 3.28 -9.55 -8.60
N TRP A 54 3.91 -8.94 -7.58
CA TRP A 54 3.85 -9.45 -6.21
C TRP A 54 2.46 -9.27 -5.60
N ALA A 55 1.83 -8.10 -5.79
CA ALA A 55 0.46 -7.85 -5.35
C ALA A 55 -0.54 -8.82 -6.00
N ALA A 56 -0.42 -9.07 -7.30
CA ALA A 56 -1.23 -10.07 -8.01
C ALA A 56 -1.05 -11.48 -7.43
N HIS A 57 0.18 -11.89 -7.13
CA HIS A 57 0.46 -13.16 -6.45
C HIS A 57 -0.17 -13.24 -5.06
N LEU A 58 -0.10 -12.16 -4.27
CA LEU A 58 -0.74 -12.08 -2.95
C LEU A 58 -2.26 -12.21 -3.06
N ILE A 59 -2.88 -11.53 -4.03
CA ILE A 59 -4.31 -11.62 -4.31
C ILE A 59 -4.68 -13.08 -4.60
N THR A 60 -4.00 -13.72 -5.56
CA THR A 60 -4.24 -15.12 -5.93
C THR A 60 -4.11 -16.04 -4.73
N SER A 61 -3.08 -15.84 -3.89
CA SER A 61 -2.85 -16.68 -2.70
C SER A 61 -3.90 -16.45 -1.61
N ALA A 62 -4.44 -15.24 -1.50
CA ALA A 62 -5.46 -14.90 -0.51
C ALA A 62 -6.88 -15.29 -0.95
N CYS A 63 -7.11 -15.44 -2.26
CA CYS A 63 -8.42 -15.78 -2.83
C CYS A 63 -8.72 -17.30 -2.83
N SER A 64 -8.02 -18.11 -2.07
CA SER A 64 -8.16 -19.58 -2.09
C SER A 64 -9.58 -20.10 -1.77
N GLY A 65 -10.48 -19.26 -1.27
CA GLY A 65 -11.90 -19.55 -1.03
C GLY A 65 -12.86 -18.77 -1.93
N GLY A 66 -12.40 -18.12 -2.99
CA GLY A 66 -13.24 -17.26 -3.85
C GLY A 66 -13.62 -15.93 -3.24
N GLN A 67 -13.05 -15.57 -2.06
CA GLN A 67 -13.30 -14.33 -1.34
C GLN A 67 -11.99 -13.60 -1.02
N LEU A 68 -11.99 -12.28 -1.19
CA LEU A 68 -10.86 -11.40 -0.89
C LEU A 68 -11.28 -10.37 0.17
N ASN A 69 -10.64 -10.41 1.32
CA ASN A 69 -10.91 -9.45 2.39
C ASN A 69 -9.86 -8.32 2.35
N LEU A 70 -10.31 -7.11 2.07
CA LEU A 70 -9.49 -5.92 1.97
C LEU A 70 -9.64 -5.03 3.21
N ILE A 71 -8.56 -4.35 3.54
CA ILE A 71 -8.50 -3.34 4.60
C ILE A 71 -7.97 -2.07 3.98
N ILE A 72 -8.68 -0.94 4.17
CA ILE A 72 -8.17 0.37 3.81
C ILE A 72 -7.85 1.18 5.07
N ASP A 73 -6.69 1.81 5.07
CA ASP A 73 -6.21 2.62 6.19
C ASP A 73 -5.34 3.78 5.72
N THR A 74 -5.32 4.85 6.49
CA THR A 74 -4.44 5.99 6.27
C THR A 74 -3.50 6.15 7.44
N THR A 75 -2.20 5.99 7.17
CA THR A 75 -1.14 6.08 8.19
C THR A 75 -0.36 7.39 8.04
N LYS A 76 -0.18 8.11 9.14
CA LYS A 76 0.73 9.28 9.18
C LYS A 76 2.18 8.81 9.10
N VAL A 77 2.92 9.25 8.08
CA VAL A 77 4.32 8.86 7.86
C VAL A 77 5.29 9.95 8.34
N SER A 78 4.91 11.22 8.18
CA SER A 78 5.73 12.35 8.63
C SER A 78 4.85 13.56 8.98
N ALA A 79 5.47 14.68 9.34
CA ALA A 79 4.74 15.94 9.56
C ALA A 79 3.98 16.41 8.32
N ASN A 80 4.44 16.05 7.11
CA ASN A 80 3.94 16.58 5.84
C ASN A 80 3.24 15.54 4.96
N PHE A 81 3.32 14.24 5.31
CA PHE A 81 2.79 13.17 4.47
C PHE A 81 2.03 12.12 5.27
N ARG A 82 0.95 11.67 4.67
CA ARG A 82 0.23 10.46 5.05
C ARG A 82 0.32 9.46 3.89
N LYS A 83 0.14 8.21 4.20
CA LYS A 83 0.05 7.13 3.21
C LYS A 83 -1.33 6.49 3.32
N ILE A 84 -2.13 6.57 2.27
CA ILE A 84 -3.30 5.70 2.11
C ILE A 84 -2.84 4.36 1.59
N SER A 85 -3.33 3.27 2.14
CA SER A 85 -2.96 1.92 1.71
C SER A 85 -4.16 0.99 1.74
N ILE A 86 -4.24 0.12 0.72
CA ILE A 86 -5.15 -1.01 0.67
C ILE A 86 -4.32 -2.26 0.89
N ALA A 87 -4.73 -3.08 1.83
CA ALA A 87 -4.07 -4.32 2.20
C ALA A 87 -5.04 -5.50 2.09
N VAL A 88 -4.53 -6.69 1.85
CA VAL A 88 -5.31 -7.93 2.00
C VAL A 88 -5.15 -8.48 3.41
N ALA A 89 -6.25 -8.89 4.02
CA ALA A 89 -6.23 -9.64 5.27
C ALA A 89 -5.84 -11.09 4.96
N TYR A 90 -4.62 -11.48 5.35
CA TYR A 90 -4.08 -12.82 5.09
C TYR A 90 -3.34 -13.36 6.32
N GLN A 91 -3.74 -14.54 6.81
CA GLN A 91 -3.12 -15.21 7.95
C GLN A 91 -2.90 -14.30 9.16
N ARG A 92 -3.94 -13.53 9.57
CA ARG A 92 -3.93 -12.55 10.68
C ARG A 92 -2.96 -11.38 10.47
N ARG A 93 -2.59 -11.08 9.24
CA ARG A 93 -1.76 -9.94 8.86
C ARG A 93 -2.45 -9.12 7.78
N ALA A 94 -2.17 -7.82 7.76
CA ALA A 94 -2.52 -6.94 6.67
C ALA A 94 -1.30 -6.81 5.74
N LEU A 95 -1.37 -7.43 4.56
CA LEU A 95 -0.30 -7.36 3.56
C LEU A 95 -0.67 -6.27 2.54
N PRO A 96 0.14 -5.21 2.38
CA PRO A 96 -0.20 -4.12 1.48
C PRO A 96 -0.25 -4.62 0.04
N LEU A 97 -1.29 -4.19 -0.69
CA LEU A 97 -1.46 -4.44 -2.12
C LEU A 97 -1.16 -3.19 -2.94
N MET A 98 -1.70 -2.05 -2.49
CA MET A 98 -1.53 -0.75 -3.12
C MET A 98 -1.45 0.37 -2.10
N TRP A 99 -0.80 1.45 -2.48
CA TRP A 99 -0.75 2.67 -1.67
C TRP A 99 -0.54 3.90 -2.54
N ASP A 100 -0.87 5.06 -1.96
CA ASP A 100 -0.58 6.36 -2.52
C ASP A 100 -0.19 7.34 -1.42
N TRP A 101 0.46 8.42 -1.81
CA TRP A 101 0.90 9.45 -0.90
C TRP A 101 -0.10 10.60 -0.86
N VAL A 102 -0.54 10.96 0.34
CA VAL A 102 -1.41 12.09 0.58
C VAL A 102 -0.55 13.23 1.11
N PRO A 103 -0.40 14.32 0.35
CA PRO A 103 0.27 15.53 0.85
C PRO A 103 -0.58 16.12 1.99
N TYR A 104 0.09 16.71 2.96
CA TYR A 104 -0.46 17.28 4.19
C TYR A 104 -0.77 16.29 5.31
N ALA A 105 -0.31 16.67 6.51
CA ALA A 105 -0.47 15.86 7.72
C ALA A 105 -1.88 15.94 8.33
N ARG A 106 -2.68 16.92 7.93
CA ARG A 106 -4.03 17.20 8.44
C ARG A 106 -5.06 17.12 7.30
N GLY A 107 -6.23 16.63 7.60
CA GLY A 107 -7.30 16.43 6.64
C GLY A 107 -7.45 14.98 6.20
N HIS A 108 -8.49 14.72 5.43
CA HIS A 108 -8.82 13.41 4.87
C HIS A 108 -8.22 13.28 3.46
N CYS A 109 -7.93 12.05 3.07
CA CYS A 109 -7.64 11.74 1.68
C CYS A 109 -8.85 12.08 0.82
N SER A 110 -8.65 12.70 -0.34
CA SER A 110 -9.79 13.01 -1.22
C SER A 110 -10.45 11.72 -1.72
N VAL A 111 -11.78 11.74 -1.81
CA VAL A 111 -12.53 10.58 -2.32
C VAL A 111 -12.09 10.20 -3.74
N LYS A 112 -11.73 11.17 -4.57
CA LYS A 112 -11.20 10.93 -5.93
C LYS A 112 -9.91 10.10 -5.89
N GLN A 113 -9.03 10.39 -4.96
CA GLN A 113 -7.77 9.66 -4.77
C GLN A 113 -8.03 8.23 -4.27
N GLN A 114 -9.00 8.08 -3.33
CA GLN A 114 -9.44 6.77 -2.85
C GLN A 114 -9.99 5.91 -4.01
N ILE A 115 -10.91 6.45 -4.80
CA ILE A 115 -11.50 5.77 -5.95
C ILE A 115 -10.43 5.38 -6.97
N ALA A 116 -9.53 6.30 -7.33
CA ALA A 116 -8.45 6.02 -8.27
C ALA A 116 -7.54 4.87 -7.80
N LEU A 117 -7.29 4.78 -6.49
CA LEU A 117 -6.51 3.69 -5.91
C LEU A 117 -7.25 2.35 -6.00
N PHE A 118 -8.55 2.33 -5.72
CA PHE A 118 -9.39 1.14 -5.85
C PHE A 118 -9.54 0.69 -7.30
N GLN A 119 -9.70 1.61 -8.25
CA GLN A 119 -9.77 1.29 -9.68
C GLN A 119 -8.53 0.51 -10.13
N LYS A 120 -7.34 1.00 -9.77
CA LYS A 120 -6.07 0.30 -10.07
C LYS A 120 -5.99 -1.09 -9.42
N LEU A 121 -6.50 -1.23 -8.19
CA LEU A 121 -6.52 -2.52 -7.52
C LEU A 121 -7.50 -3.49 -8.17
N ARG A 122 -8.67 -3.00 -8.58
CA ARG A 122 -9.72 -3.79 -9.22
C ARG A 122 -9.22 -4.49 -10.48
N ASP A 123 -8.34 -3.85 -11.24
CA ASP A 123 -7.75 -4.42 -12.46
C ASP A 123 -6.87 -5.67 -12.18
N LEU A 124 -6.43 -5.84 -10.93
CA LEU A 124 -5.65 -7.00 -10.48
C LEU A 124 -6.51 -8.12 -9.88
N ILE A 125 -7.79 -7.84 -9.57
CA ILE A 125 -8.68 -8.81 -8.91
C ILE A 125 -9.46 -9.57 -9.98
N PRO A 126 -9.41 -10.92 -9.99
CA PRO A 126 -10.23 -11.72 -10.93
C PRO A 126 -11.73 -11.44 -10.74
N ALA A 127 -12.47 -11.36 -11.84
CA ALA A 127 -13.90 -11.04 -11.82
C ALA A 127 -14.77 -12.03 -11.02
N SER A 128 -14.30 -13.26 -10.84
CA SER A 128 -15.02 -14.29 -10.07
C SER A 128 -14.85 -14.18 -8.56
N VAL A 129 -14.02 -13.26 -8.09
CA VAL A 129 -13.68 -13.13 -6.67
C VAL A 129 -14.65 -12.17 -5.99
N LYS A 130 -15.31 -12.62 -4.92
CA LYS A 130 -16.08 -11.75 -4.03
C LYS A 130 -15.15 -10.91 -3.17
N VAL A 131 -15.37 -9.60 -3.13
CA VAL A 131 -14.54 -8.68 -2.38
C VAL A 131 -15.31 -8.13 -1.19
N SER A 132 -14.68 -8.13 -0.01
CA SER A 132 -15.20 -7.45 1.19
C SER A 132 -14.17 -6.43 1.67
N LEU A 133 -14.61 -5.19 1.86
CA LEU A 133 -13.76 -4.06 2.28
C LEU A 133 -14.08 -3.64 3.71
N VAL A 134 -13.05 -3.45 4.53
CA VAL A 134 -13.17 -2.87 5.87
C VAL A 134 -12.36 -1.58 5.94
N GLY A 135 -12.94 -0.53 6.55
CA GLY A 135 -12.25 0.76 6.73
C GLY A 135 -12.84 1.58 7.88
N ASP A 136 -12.10 2.60 8.30
CA ASP A 136 -12.56 3.51 9.34
C ASP A 136 -13.51 4.60 8.78
N GLY A 137 -13.91 5.54 9.62
CA GLY A 137 -14.85 6.62 9.26
C GLY A 137 -14.31 7.67 8.27
N GLU A 138 -13.05 7.59 7.87
CA GLU A 138 -12.50 8.41 6.79
C GLU A 138 -13.03 7.95 5.42
N PHE A 139 -13.39 6.67 5.29
CA PHE A 139 -13.78 6.03 4.04
C PHE A 139 -15.30 5.91 3.85
N GLY A 140 -16.09 6.40 4.77
CA GLY A 140 -17.57 6.40 4.69
C GLY A 140 -18.15 7.49 3.79
N ASN A 141 -17.49 7.89 2.69
CA ASN A 141 -18.00 8.91 1.77
C ASN A 141 -19.05 8.30 0.83
N PRO A 142 -20.22 8.95 0.64
CA PRO A 142 -21.29 8.42 -0.23
C PRO A 142 -20.80 8.09 -1.66
N LEU A 143 -19.99 8.94 -2.25
CA LEU A 143 -19.45 8.69 -3.60
C LEU A 143 -18.56 7.44 -3.67
N LEU A 144 -17.76 7.16 -2.63
CA LEU A 144 -17.02 5.90 -2.57
C LEU A 144 -17.96 4.70 -2.45
N ILE A 145 -19.00 4.82 -1.63
CA ILE A 145 -20.01 3.78 -1.44
C ILE A 145 -20.71 3.46 -2.76
N GLU A 146 -21.12 4.46 -3.54
CA GLU A 146 -21.69 4.28 -4.87
C GLU A 146 -20.78 3.45 -5.81
N TYR A 147 -19.47 3.70 -5.76
CA TYR A 147 -18.52 2.90 -6.54
C TYR A 147 -18.38 1.47 -6.03
N LEU A 148 -18.39 1.26 -4.70
CA LEU A 148 -18.33 -0.09 -4.12
C LEU A 148 -19.58 -0.90 -4.49
N ASP A 149 -20.77 -0.29 -4.45
CA ASP A 149 -22.04 -0.89 -4.88
C ASP A 149 -22.02 -1.23 -6.39
N LEU A 150 -21.52 -0.30 -7.24
CA LEU A 150 -21.37 -0.53 -8.68
C LEU A 150 -20.44 -1.71 -8.99
N TRP A 151 -19.44 -1.95 -8.13
CA TRP A 151 -18.51 -3.07 -8.27
C TRP A 151 -18.98 -4.34 -7.58
N GLU A 152 -20.15 -4.32 -6.96
CA GLU A 152 -20.72 -5.43 -6.19
C GLU A 152 -19.77 -5.89 -5.06
N TRP A 153 -19.09 -4.94 -4.40
CA TRP A 153 -18.23 -5.22 -3.28
C TRP A 153 -19.00 -5.10 -1.96
N ASP A 154 -18.88 -6.10 -1.10
CA ASP A 154 -19.31 -5.99 0.27
C ASP A 154 -18.39 -5.02 1.04
N TYR A 155 -18.95 -4.25 1.99
CA TYR A 155 -18.15 -3.36 2.81
C TYR A 155 -18.69 -3.22 4.23
N ALA A 156 -17.75 -2.98 5.15
CA ALA A 156 -18.01 -2.57 6.53
C ALA A 156 -17.18 -1.32 6.84
N LEU A 157 -17.78 -0.16 6.58
CA LEU A 157 -17.14 1.15 6.78
C LEU A 157 -17.73 1.83 7.99
N ARG A 158 -16.88 2.22 8.94
CA ARG A 158 -17.34 2.96 10.11
C ARG A 158 -17.91 4.30 9.68
N GLN A 159 -19.10 4.62 10.17
CA GLN A 159 -19.69 5.94 9.97
C GLN A 159 -19.41 6.87 11.15
N LYS A 160 -19.32 8.17 10.87
CA LYS A 160 -19.25 9.19 11.91
C LYS A 160 -20.64 9.35 12.55
N SER A 161 -20.68 9.62 13.84
CA SER A 161 -21.94 9.76 14.59
C SER A 161 -22.88 10.87 14.06
N ASN A 162 -22.36 11.82 13.29
CA ASN A 162 -23.10 12.92 12.69
C ASN A 162 -23.43 12.71 11.19
N THR A 163 -23.18 11.53 10.64
CA THR A 163 -23.56 11.20 9.27
C THR A 163 -25.08 11.06 9.21
N LYS A 164 -25.75 11.88 8.39
CA LYS A 164 -27.16 11.69 8.05
C LYS A 164 -27.25 10.57 7.01
N ILE A 165 -27.99 9.55 7.32
CA ILE A 165 -28.34 8.43 6.42
C ILE A 165 -29.58 8.87 5.64
#